data_a030c7f762704ca63ed002cb213d4019
#
_entry.id   a030c7f762704ca63ed002cb213d4019
#
_cell.length_a   1.000
_cell.length_b   1.000
_cell.length_c   1.000
_cell.angle_alpha   90.00
_cell.angle_beta   90.00
_cell.angle_gamma   90.00
#
_symmetry.space_group_name_H-M   'P 1'
#
loop_
_entity.id
_entity.type
_entity.pdbx_description
1 polymer ?
#
loop_
_entity_poly.entity_id
_entity_poly.type
_entity_poly.pdbx_seq_one_letter_code
_entity_poly.pdbx_strand_id
1 'polypeptide(L)'
;MKVTLALLLAATLAVPAFAEEAKPAAKPDAAKGQAISTQVCAACHANDGSRGNATYPILQGQQPEYIVKQLAEFKAGKRPGTVMKGFASALSEDDMRNVAAFYAGKSAKPGFAKSKDTVALGEKIYRGGLADKQVPACAGCHGPAGAGIPAQYPRLAGQHADYTEGQLKQFRDGTRANSAQMVGVAAKLNDREIKAVSDYIAGLR
;
A
#
# COMPACT_ATOMS: atom_id res chain seq x y z
N MET A 1 -2.07 -39.50 70.18
CA MET A 1 -1.93 -39.63 68.69
C MET A 1 -1.35 -38.34 68.15
N LYS A 2 -0.07 -38.34 67.73
CA LYS A 2 0.61 -37.20 67.17
C LYS A 2 0.59 -37.33 65.61
N VAL A 3 -0.10 -36.46 64.93
CA VAL A 3 -0.15 -36.43 63.47
C VAL A 3 0.94 -35.45 63.01
N THR A 4 1.97 -35.97 62.37
CA THR A 4 3.05 -35.21 61.76
C THR A 4 2.63 -34.83 60.31
N LEU A 5 2.45 -33.52 60.03
CA LEU A 5 2.14 -32.99 58.76
C LEU A 5 3.44 -32.77 57.96
N ALA A 6 3.67 -33.54 56.88
CA ALA A 6 4.82 -33.39 55.98
C ALA A 6 4.48 -32.38 54.93
N LEU A 7 5.19 -31.22 54.88
CA LEU A 7 5.14 -30.26 53.83
C LEU A 7 6.01 -30.75 52.64
N LEU A 8 5.38 -31.05 51.52
CA LEU A 8 6.05 -31.30 50.27
C LEU A 8 6.31 -29.94 49.56
N LEU A 9 7.59 -29.54 49.51
CA LEU A 9 8.06 -28.37 48.75
C LEU A 9 8.21 -28.77 47.28
N ALA A 10 7.30 -28.31 46.42
CA ALA A 10 7.42 -28.48 44.98
C ALA A 10 8.33 -27.37 44.42
N ALA A 11 9.56 -27.72 44.05
CA ALA A 11 10.48 -26.82 43.36
C ALA A 11 10.07 -26.70 41.86
N THR A 12 9.52 -25.59 41.48
CA THR A 12 9.28 -25.26 40.06
C THR A 12 10.58 -24.84 39.39
N LEU A 13 11.12 -25.68 38.52
CA LEU A 13 12.24 -25.35 37.65
C LEU A 13 11.75 -24.38 36.59
N ALA A 14 12.06 -23.08 36.71
CA ALA A 14 11.86 -22.10 35.68
C ALA A 14 12.92 -22.34 34.57
N VAL A 15 12.47 -22.82 33.41
CA VAL A 15 13.31 -22.92 32.20
C VAL A 15 13.41 -21.52 31.64
N PRO A 16 14.63 -20.91 31.45
CA PRO A 16 14.76 -19.63 30.77
C PRO A 16 14.36 -19.80 29.32
N ALA A 17 13.30 -19.10 28.92
CA ALA A 17 12.97 -18.94 27.51
C ALA A 17 14.02 -18.03 26.87
N PHE A 18 14.96 -18.61 26.14
CA PHE A 18 15.84 -17.83 25.26
C PHE A 18 14.96 -17.25 24.15
N ALA A 19 14.67 -15.94 24.23
CA ALA A 19 14.13 -15.20 23.11
C ALA A 19 15.24 -15.18 22.03
N GLU A 20 15.04 -15.89 20.93
CA GLU A 20 15.90 -15.83 19.76
C GLU A 20 15.85 -14.39 19.25
N GLU A 21 16.95 -13.66 19.39
CA GLU A 21 17.08 -12.30 18.85
C GLU A 21 16.90 -12.37 17.34
N ALA A 22 15.84 -11.75 16.83
CA ALA A 22 15.58 -11.67 15.40
C ALA A 22 16.77 -10.98 14.70
N LYS A 23 17.44 -11.73 13.84
CA LYS A 23 18.57 -11.20 13.05
C LYS A 23 18.13 -9.91 12.34
N PRO A 24 18.91 -8.81 12.44
CA PRO A 24 18.58 -7.55 11.77
C PRO A 24 18.32 -7.80 10.28
N ALA A 25 17.21 -7.26 9.76
CA ALA A 25 16.87 -7.42 8.35
C ALA A 25 18.00 -6.85 7.46
N ALA A 26 18.41 -7.60 6.46
CA ALA A 26 19.46 -7.17 5.53
C ALA A 26 19.03 -5.87 4.82
N LYS A 27 20.02 -5.01 4.52
CA LYS A 27 19.78 -3.80 3.72
C LYS A 27 19.20 -4.20 2.35
N PRO A 28 18.13 -3.54 1.87
CA PRO A 28 17.55 -3.87 0.56
C PRO A 28 18.55 -3.70 -0.58
N ASP A 29 18.54 -4.64 -1.53
CA ASP A 29 19.39 -4.69 -2.72
C ASP A 29 18.53 -4.40 -3.96
N ALA A 30 18.67 -3.18 -4.51
CA ALA A 30 17.91 -2.74 -5.67
C ALA A 30 18.28 -3.54 -6.96
N ALA A 31 19.50 -4.10 -7.06
CA ALA A 31 19.89 -4.93 -8.23
C ALA A 31 19.15 -6.28 -8.21
N LYS A 32 19.04 -6.91 -7.05
CA LYS A 32 18.18 -8.10 -6.87
C LYS A 32 16.72 -7.75 -7.13
N GLY A 33 16.26 -6.58 -6.66
CA GLY A 33 14.91 -6.06 -6.93
C GLY A 33 14.66 -5.90 -8.43
N GLN A 34 15.62 -5.41 -9.19
CA GLN A 34 15.54 -5.31 -10.65
C GLN A 34 15.40 -6.68 -11.32
N ALA A 35 16.17 -7.67 -10.89
CA ALA A 35 16.08 -9.02 -11.43
C ALA A 35 14.68 -9.62 -11.21
N ILE A 36 14.14 -9.48 -10.00
CA ILE A 36 12.77 -9.91 -9.68
C ILE A 36 11.76 -9.16 -10.54
N SER A 37 11.90 -7.83 -10.65
CA SER A 37 11.02 -7.01 -11.48
C SER A 37 10.95 -7.49 -12.91
N THR A 38 12.10 -7.71 -13.54
CA THR A 38 12.21 -8.14 -14.94
C THR A 38 11.59 -9.53 -15.19
N GLN A 39 11.78 -10.45 -14.25
CA GLN A 39 11.35 -11.83 -14.43
C GLN A 39 9.88 -12.05 -14.06
N VAL A 40 9.37 -11.29 -13.07
CA VAL A 40 8.07 -11.58 -12.43
C VAL A 40 7.06 -10.47 -12.65
N CYS A 41 7.46 -9.19 -12.52
CA CYS A 41 6.51 -8.08 -12.41
C CYS A 41 6.28 -7.36 -13.74
N ALA A 42 7.26 -7.41 -14.64
CA ALA A 42 7.35 -6.56 -15.82
C ALA A 42 6.21 -6.74 -16.82
N ALA A 43 5.65 -7.93 -16.95
CA ALA A 43 4.56 -8.22 -17.87
C ALA A 43 3.31 -7.35 -17.62
N CYS A 44 3.07 -6.96 -16.35
CA CYS A 44 1.92 -6.17 -15.96
C CYS A 44 2.29 -4.73 -15.56
N HIS A 45 3.46 -4.53 -14.93
CA HIS A 45 3.88 -3.24 -14.37
C HIS A 45 4.98 -2.53 -15.16
N ALA A 46 5.32 -3.01 -16.37
CA ALA A 46 6.51 -2.61 -17.14
C ALA A 46 7.83 -2.91 -16.40
N ASN A 47 8.95 -2.96 -17.12
CA ASN A 47 10.26 -3.34 -16.56
C ASN A 47 10.75 -2.43 -15.42
N ASP A 48 10.37 -1.16 -15.49
CA ASP A 48 10.80 -0.12 -14.55
C ASP A 48 9.67 0.35 -13.61
N GLY A 49 8.52 -0.30 -13.64
CA GLY A 49 7.33 0.11 -12.88
C GLY A 49 6.64 1.36 -13.41
N SER A 50 6.92 1.76 -14.65
CA SER A 50 6.32 2.93 -15.29
C SER A 50 4.89 2.67 -15.80
N ARG A 51 4.42 3.51 -16.71
CA ARG A 51 3.08 3.42 -17.30
C ARG A 51 2.98 2.21 -18.22
N GLY A 52 2.42 1.12 -17.69
CA GLY A 52 1.99 -0.04 -18.46
C GLY A 52 0.49 0.01 -18.74
N ASN A 53 -0.22 -1.07 -18.47
CA ASN A 53 -1.68 -1.13 -18.56
C ASN A 53 -2.33 -0.28 -17.46
N ALA A 54 -3.33 0.52 -17.83
CA ALA A 54 -4.00 1.46 -16.91
C ALA A 54 -4.75 0.78 -15.74
N THR A 55 -5.03 -0.51 -15.85
CA THR A 55 -5.66 -1.30 -14.79
C THR A 55 -4.68 -1.64 -13.66
N TYR A 56 -3.38 -1.69 -13.96
CA TYR A 56 -2.34 -2.00 -12.98
C TYR A 56 -1.62 -0.74 -12.51
N PRO A 57 -1.19 -0.67 -11.24
CA PRO A 57 -0.56 0.54 -10.72
C PRO A 57 0.83 0.80 -11.30
N ILE A 58 1.13 2.09 -11.45
CA ILE A 58 2.50 2.59 -11.60
C ILE A 58 3.21 2.37 -10.26
N LEU A 59 4.37 1.76 -10.29
CA LEU A 59 5.19 1.46 -9.12
C LEU A 59 6.38 2.41 -8.95
N GLN A 60 6.77 3.14 -10.01
CA GLN A 60 7.86 4.12 -9.96
C GLN A 60 7.65 5.18 -8.92
N GLY A 61 8.68 5.41 -8.09
CA GLY A 61 8.68 6.45 -7.06
C GLY A 61 7.65 6.23 -5.96
N GLN A 62 7.10 5.01 -5.84
CA GLN A 62 6.22 4.66 -4.73
C GLN A 62 7.05 4.45 -3.46
N GLN A 63 6.46 4.75 -2.31
CA GLN A 63 7.09 4.54 -1.00
C GLN A 63 7.44 3.06 -0.80
N PRO A 64 8.69 2.72 -0.46
CA PRO A 64 9.11 1.32 -0.38
C PRO A 64 8.34 0.54 0.68
N GLU A 65 8.07 1.15 1.83
CA GLU A 65 7.31 0.53 2.91
C GLU A 65 5.87 0.22 2.47
N TYR A 66 5.28 1.09 1.64
CA TYR A 66 3.96 0.83 1.07
C TYR A 66 3.98 -0.35 0.10
N ILE A 67 4.99 -0.49 -0.75
CA ILE A 67 5.12 -1.64 -1.64
C ILE A 67 5.26 -2.93 -0.82
N VAL A 68 6.15 -2.95 0.17
CA VAL A 68 6.33 -4.11 1.06
C VAL A 68 5.01 -4.47 1.76
N LYS A 69 4.34 -3.48 2.36
CA LYS A 69 3.03 -3.67 2.99
C LYS A 69 2.03 -4.31 2.03
N GLN A 70 1.91 -3.78 0.80
CA GLN A 70 0.93 -4.31 -0.15
C GLN A 70 1.26 -5.75 -0.58
N LEU A 71 2.53 -6.06 -0.83
CA LEU A 71 2.95 -7.43 -1.20
C LEU A 71 2.68 -8.41 -0.04
N ALA A 72 3.05 -8.04 1.18
CA ALA A 72 2.77 -8.85 2.37
C ALA A 72 1.27 -9.08 2.59
N GLU A 73 0.44 -8.06 2.37
CA GLU A 73 -1.01 -8.15 2.53
C GLU A 73 -1.70 -8.94 1.41
N PHE A 74 -1.18 -8.90 0.17
CA PHE A 74 -1.61 -9.81 -0.88
C PHE A 74 -1.26 -11.25 -0.53
N LYS A 75 -0.03 -11.53 -0.09
CA LYS A 75 0.41 -12.85 0.36
C LYS A 75 -0.46 -13.39 1.48
N ALA A 76 -0.74 -12.58 2.48
CA ALA A 76 -1.58 -12.94 3.63
C ALA A 76 -3.10 -12.96 3.32
N GLY A 77 -3.53 -12.54 2.12
CA GLY A 77 -4.95 -12.44 1.76
C GLY A 77 -5.71 -11.27 2.42
N LYS A 78 -5.00 -10.36 3.11
CA LYS A 78 -5.60 -9.14 3.72
C LYS A 78 -5.98 -8.09 2.68
N ARG A 79 -5.28 -8.06 1.55
CA ARG A 79 -5.66 -7.28 0.38
C ARG A 79 -6.17 -8.24 -0.71
N PRO A 80 -7.39 -8.05 -1.26
CA PRO A 80 -7.92 -8.91 -2.31
C PRO A 80 -7.17 -8.68 -3.63
N GLY A 81 -7.01 -9.74 -4.40
CA GLY A 81 -6.35 -9.72 -5.70
C GLY A 81 -5.71 -11.05 -6.01
N THR A 82 -6.45 -11.94 -6.71
CA THR A 82 -6.01 -13.33 -6.99
C THR A 82 -4.66 -13.36 -7.72
N VAL A 83 -4.49 -12.51 -8.73
CA VAL A 83 -3.25 -12.41 -9.52
C VAL A 83 -2.07 -12.02 -8.63
N MET A 84 -2.21 -10.90 -7.88
CA MET A 84 -1.14 -10.42 -7.01
C MET A 84 -0.87 -11.34 -5.81
N LYS A 85 -1.88 -12.05 -5.30
CA LYS A 85 -1.69 -13.08 -4.28
C LYS A 85 -0.79 -14.20 -4.79
N GLY A 86 -1.00 -14.67 -6.03
CA GLY A 86 -0.17 -15.69 -6.65
C GLY A 86 1.30 -15.27 -6.71
N PHE A 87 1.58 -14.09 -7.26
CA PHE A 87 2.96 -13.58 -7.37
C PHE A 87 3.59 -13.28 -6.00
N ALA A 88 2.85 -12.63 -5.10
CA ALA A 88 3.37 -12.28 -3.78
C ALA A 88 3.65 -13.50 -2.89
N SER A 89 2.92 -14.60 -3.10
CA SER A 89 3.12 -15.85 -2.33
C SER A 89 4.50 -16.46 -2.52
N ALA A 90 5.09 -16.28 -3.70
CA ALA A 90 6.43 -16.80 -4.05
C ALA A 90 7.57 -15.91 -3.50
N LEU A 91 7.30 -14.69 -3.05
CA LEU A 91 8.31 -13.76 -2.57
C LEU A 91 8.63 -13.98 -1.08
N SER A 92 9.91 -13.98 -0.75
CA SER A 92 10.38 -13.82 0.62
C SER A 92 10.22 -12.36 1.08
N GLU A 93 10.35 -12.09 2.37
CA GLU A 93 10.35 -10.72 2.87
C GLU A 93 11.52 -9.89 2.32
N ASP A 94 12.69 -10.52 2.13
CA ASP A 94 13.85 -9.87 1.51
C ASP A 94 13.55 -9.52 0.05
N ASP A 95 12.92 -10.41 -0.72
CA ASP A 95 12.51 -10.12 -2.09
C ASP A 95 11.54 -8.95 -2.17
N MET A 96 10.57 -8.90 -1.25
CA MET A 96 9.63 -7.78 -1.16
C MET A 96 10.36 -6.46 -0.87
N ARG A 97 11.36 -6.46 0.02
CA ARG A 97 12.19 -5.29 0.32
C ARG A 97 13.06 -4.89 -0.88
N ASN A 98 13.66 -5.85 -1.55
CA ASN A 98 14.52 -5.62 -2.71
C ASN A 98 13.74 -5.01 -3.88
N VAL A 99 12.60 -5.58 -4.24
CA VAL A 99 11.76 -5.05 -5.34
C VAL A 99 11.16 -3.70 -4.99
N ALA A 100 10.81 -3.47 -3.72
CA ALA A 100 10.35 -2.17 -3.23
C ALA A 100 11.42 -1.09 -3.37
N ALA A 101 12.68 -1.39 -2.98
CA ALA A 101 13.81 -0.48 -3.13
C ALA A 101 14.10 -0.16 -4.60
N PHE A 102 13.98 -1.15 -5.50
CA PHE A 102 14.14 -0.93 -6.93
C PHE A 102 13.13 0.07 -7.48
N TYR A 103 11.83 -0.11 -7.22
CA TYR A 103 10.80 0.79 -7.73
C TYR A 103 10.81 2.17 -7.05
N ALA A 104 11.10 2.23 -5.76
CA ALA A 104 11.22 3.49 -5.03
C ALA A 104 12.37 4.37 -5.55
N GLY A 105 13.47 3.76 -6.02
CA GLY A 105 14.60 4.45 -6.61
C GLY A 105 14.36 4.98 -8.03
N LYS A 106 13.18 4.74 -8.63
CA LYS A 106 12.84 5.24 -9.97
C LYS A 106 12.12 6.58 -9.90
N SER A 107 12.43 7.48 -10.84
CA SER A 107 11.70 8.75 -10.96
C SER A 107 10.34 8.52 -11.63
N ALA A 108 9.28 8.86 -10.92
CA ALA A 108 7.93 8.75 -11.46
C ALA A 108 7.71 9.72 -12.61
N LYS A 109 7.24 9.21 -13.75
CA LYS A 109 6.89 10.04 -14.91
C LYS A 109 5.57 10.78 -14.66
N PRO A 110 5.44 12.05 -15.10
CA PRO A 110 4.20 12.79 -14.99
C PRO A 110 3.05 12.09 -15.71
N GLY A 111 1.85 12.25 -15.17
CA GLY A 111 0.60 11.88 -15.82
C GLY A 111 -0.21 13.10 -16.23
N PHE A 112 -1.42 12.86 -16.74
CA PHE A 112 -2.32 13.90 -17.20
C PHE A 112 -3.75 13.59 -16.79
N ALA A 113 -4.48 14.62 -16.32
CA ALA A 113 -5.93 14.60 -16.24
C ALA A 113 -6.50 14.67 -17.66
N LYS A 114 -7.54 13.91 -17.93
CA LYS A 114 -8.14 13.79 -19.27
C LYS A 114 -9.45 14.56 -19.41
N SER A 115 -10.17 14.77 -18.31
CA SER A 115 -11.50 15.36 -18.32
C SER A 115 -11.47 16.81 -17.84
N LYS A 116 -11.63 17.75 -18.75
CA LYS A 116 -11.76 19.17 -18.42
C LYS A 116 -13.01 19.45 -17.58
N ASP A 117 -14.08 18.68 -17.76
CA ASP A 117 -15.36 18.90 -17.11
C ASP A 117 -15.35 18.48 -15.64
N THR A 118 -14.47 17.56 -15.25
CA THR A 118 -14.41 17.02 -13.89
C THR A 118 -13.17 17.42 -13.11
N VAL A 119 -12.14 17.98 -13.77
CA VAL A 119 -10.86 18.29 -13.11
C VAL A 119 -11.03 19.28 -11.95
N ALA A 120 -11.88 20.30 -12.11
CA ALA A 120 -12.15 21.27 -11.03
C ALA A 120 -12.81 20.63 -9.81
N LEU A 121 -13.74 19.69 -10.03
CA LEU A 121 -14.32 18.90 -8.95
C LEU A 121 -13.28 18.01 -8.28
N GLY A 122 -12.44 17.35 -9.07
CA GLY A 122 -11.35 16.52 -8.57
C GLY A 122 -10.36 17.31 -7.72
N GLU A 123 -9.98 18.51 -8.18
CA GLU A 123 -9.13 19.43 -7.41
C GLU A 123 -9.77 19.85 -6.10
N LYS A 124 -11.04 20.26 -6.14
CA LYS A 124 -11.78 20.62 -4.93
C LYS A 124 -11.76 19.49 -3.90
N ILE A 125 -12.07 18.26 -4.33
CA ILE A 125 -12.07 17.09 -3.45
C ILE A 125 -10.66 16.82 -2.91
N TYR A 126 -9.66 16.82 -3.78
CA TYR A 126 -8.29 16.50 -3.37
C TYR A 126 -7.73 17.51 -2.37
N ARG A 127 -7.91 18.82 -2.64
CA ARG A 127 -7.33 19.92 -1.84
C ARG A 127 -8.19 20.35 -0.67
N GLY A 128 -9.52 20.33 -0.82
CA GLY A 128 -10.46 20.87 0.16
C GLY A 128 -11.36 19.84 0.84
N GLY A 129 -11.48 18.65 0.27
CA GLY A 129 -12.45 17.67 0.73
C GLY A 129 -13.90 18.05 0.39
N LEU A 130 -14.85 17.40 1.08
CA LEU A 130 -16.28 17.66 0.98
C LEU A 130 -16.84 17.81 2.40
N ALA A 131 -17.00 19.05 2.89
CA ALA A 131 -17.40 19.33 4.26
C ALA A 131 -18.81 18.80 4.57
N ASP A 132 -19.73 18.95 3.61
CA ASP A 132 -21.12 18.46 3.69
C ASP A 132 -21.21 16.94 3.90
N LYS A 133 -20.21 16.20 3.43
CA LYS A 133 -20.10 14.74 3.58
C LYS A 133 -19.05 14.30 4.60
N GLN A 134 -18.42 15.26 5.27
CA GLN A 134 -17.30 14.98 6.19
C GLN A 134 -16.18 14.15 5.52
N VAL A 135 -15.88 14.42 4.24
CA VAL A 135 -14.75 13.85 3.54
C VAL A 135 -13.55 14.79 3.72
N PRO A 136 -12.47 14.36 4.37
CA PRO A 136 -11.28 15.19 4.53
C PRO A 136 -10.57 15.40 3.18
N ALA A 137 -9.79 16.47 3.08
CA ALA A 137 -8.92 16.70 1.94
C ALA A 137 -7.90 15.56 1.78
N CYS A 138 -7.81 14.96 0.60
CA CYS A 138 -6.83 13.90 0.32
C CYS A 138 -5.39 14.39 0.53
N ALA A 139 -5.16 15.67 0.21
CA ALA A 139 -3.88 16.35 0.39
C ALA A 139 -3.37 16.35 1.83
N GLY A 140 -4.28 16.28 2.84
CA GLY A 140 -3.90 16.25 4.26
C GLY A 140 -3.08 15.02 4.63
N CYS A 141 -3.34 13.87 3.98
CA CYS A 141 -2.61 12.63 4.22
C CYS A 141 -1.63 12.30 3.09
N HIS A 142 -2.02 12.55 1.84
CA HIS A 142 -1.20 12.18 0.68
C HIS A 142 -0.27 13.31 0.18
N GLY A 143 -0.26 14.45 0.87
CA GLY A 143 0.53 15.63 0.51
C GLY A 143 -0.11 16.48 -0.60
N PRO A 144 0.19 17.78 -0.66
CA PRO A 144 -0.43 18.72 -1.62
C PRO A 144 -0.08 18.39 -3.07
N ALA A 145 1.09 17.83 -3.33
CA ALA A 145 1.54 17.33 -4.62
C ALA A 145 1.36 15.80 -4.78
N GLY A 146 0.68 15.13 -3.88
CA GLY A 146 0.45 13.68 -3.95
C GLY A 146 1.71 12.82 -3.80
N ALA A 147 2.77 13.35 -3.19
CA ALA A 147 4.01 12.61 -2.98
C ALA A 147 3.88 11.49 -1.93
N GLY A 148 2.84 11.56 -1.11
CA GLY A 148 2.67 10.71 0.06
C GLY A 148 3.50 11.16 1.25
N ILE A 149 3.40 10.41 2.33
CA ILE A 149 4.24 10.55 3.53
C ILE A 149 4.91 9.20 3.75
N PRO A 150 6.26 9.13 3.76
CA PRO A 150 6.99 7.86 3.90
C PRO A 150 6.47 7.01 5.05
N ALA A 151 6.38 5.72 4.82
CA ALA A 151 5.87 4.69 5.71
C ALA A 151 4.38 4.80 6.11
N GLN A 152 3.75 5.98 5.96
CA GLN A 152 2.37 6.19 6.41
C GLN A 152 1.36 6.19 5.26
N TYR A 153 1.58 7.03 4.24
CA TYR A 153 0.64 7.23 3.14
C TYR A 153 1.34 7.10 1.78
N PRO A 154 0.75 6.37 0.83
CA PRO A 154 1.35 6.16 -0.47
C PRO A 154 1.38 7.43 -1.32
N ARG A 155 2.34 7.47 -2.25
CA ARG A 155 2.33 8.40 -3.37
C ARG A 155 1.10 8.13 -4.26
N LEU A 156 0.41 9.20 -4.64
CA LEU A 156 -0.73 9.18 -5.57
C LEU A 156 -0.42 9.90 -6.89
N ALA A 157 0.44 10.91 -6.85
CA ALA A 157 0.72 11.77 -8.00
C ALA A 157 1.07 10.99 -9.26
N GLY A 158 0.37 11.29 -10.34
CA GLY A 158 0.60 10.67 -11.64
C GLY A 158 0.14 9.22 -11.77
N GLN A 159 -0.55 8.65 -10.79
CA GLN A 159 -1.10 7.30 -10.88
C GLN A 159 -2.17 7.20 -11.98
N HIS A 160 -2.39 6.02 -12.53
CA HIS A 160 -3.48 5.80 -13.48
C HIS A 160 -4.84 6.13 -12.86
N ALA A 161 -5.65 6.91 -13.58
CA ALA A 161 -7.00 7.26 -13.14
C ALA A 161 -7.88 6.01 -12.93
N ASP A 162 -7.85 5.08 -13.89
CA ASP A 162 -8.64 3.84 -13.85
C ASP A 162 -8.26 2.97 -12.65
N TYR A 163 -6.95 2.88 -12.35
CA TYR A 163 -6.49 2.17 -11.16
C TYR A 163 -6.97 2.85 -9.88
N THR A 164 -6.80 4.17 -9.78
CA THR A 164 -7.22 4.94 -8.60
C THR A 164 -8.72 4.84 -8.37
N GLU A 165 -9.51 4.98 -9.44
CA GLU A 165 -10.96 4.81 -9.41
C GLU A 165 -11.35 3.42 -8.90
N GLY A 166 -10.75 2.37 -9.48
CA GLY A 166 -10.99 1.00 -9.05
C GLY A 166 -10.65 0.77 -7.58
N GLN A 167 -9.55 1.34 -7.08
CA GLN A 167 -9.17 1.20 -5.68
C GLN A 167 -10.11 1.96 -4.72
N LEU A 168 -10.56 3.15 -5.08
CA LEU A 168 -11.53 3.91 -4.27
C LEU A 168 -12.88 3.18 -4.22
N LYS A 169 -13.36 2.61 -5.34
CA LYS A 169 -14.57 1.78 -5.36
C LYS A 169 -14.42 0.57 -4.45
N GLN A 170 -13.31 -0.16 -4.55
CA GLN A 170 -13.05 -1.32 -3.69
C GLN A 170 -13.00 -0.95 -2.20
N PHE A 171 -12.43 0.20 -1.83
CA PHE A 171 -12.48 0.69 -0.46
C PHE A 171 -13.92 1.04 -0.03
N ARG A 172 -14.68 1.73 -0.89
CA ARG A 172 -16.08 2.09 -0.64
C ARG A 172 -16.94 0.87 -0.41
N ASP A 173 -16.80 -0.13 -1.26
CA ASP A 173 -17.61 -1.33 -1.25
C ASP A 173 -17.14 -2.37 -0.22
N GLY A 174 -16.05 -2.07 0.51
CA GLY A 174 -15.48 -2.96 1.54
C GLY A 174 -14.71 -4.16 0.98
N THR A 175 -14.66 -4.35 -0.35
CA THR A 175 -13.87 -5.43 -0.99
C THR A 175 -12.38 -5.28 -0.65
N ARG A 176 -11.86 -4.05 -0.65
CA ARG A 176 -10.54 -3.71 -0.13
C ARG A 176 -10.68 -3.06 1.24
N ALA A 177 -10.27 -3.76 2.31
CA ALA A 177 -10.43 -3.29 3.69
C ALA A 177 -9.10 -3.15 4.45
N ASN A 178 -7.96 -3.19 3.76
CA ASN A 178 -6.64 -3.15 4.36
C ASN A 178 -6.18 -1.74 4.83
N SER A 179 -7.09 -0.78 4.87
CA SER A 179 -6.93 0.56 5.45
C SER A 179 -8.28 1.08 5.92
N ALA A 180 -8.51 1.10 7.23
CA ALA A 180 -9.75 1.59 7.82
C ALA A 180 -10.02 3.07 7.47
N GLN A 181 -8.95 3.88 7.40
CA GLN A 181 -9.05 5.30 7.02
C GLN A 181 -9.59 5.44 5.59
N MET A 182 -9.05 4.66 4.64
CA MET A 182 -9.50 4.73 3.25
C MET A 182 -10.91 4.18 3.05
N VAL A 183 -11.31 3.15 3.81
CA VAL A 183 -12.69 2.65 3.83
C VAL A 183 -13.64 3.78 4.30
N GLY A 184 -13.32 4.44 5.41
CA GLY A 184 -14.15 5.52 5.95
C GLY A 184 -14.26 6.75 5.04
N VAL A 185 -13.17 7.09 4.32
CA VAL A 185 -13.17 8.19 3.35
C VAL A 185 -13.97 7.81 2.10
N ALA A 186 -13.67 6.65 1.51
CA ALA A 186 -14.27 6.23 0.24
C ALA A 186 -15.76 5.92 0.36
N ALA A 187 -16.22 5.42 1.51
CA ALA A 187 -17.63 5.13 1.77
C ALA A 187 -18.56 6.34 1.56
N LYS A 188 -18.03 7.56 1.64
CA LYS A 188 -18.77 8.81 1.52
C LYS A 188 -18.77 9.40 0.11
N LEU A 189 -18.00 8.82 -0.81
CA LEU A 189 -17.85 9.30 -2.18
C LEU A 189 -18.80 8.59 -3.15
N ASN A 190 -19.44 9.35 -4.02
CA ASN A 190 -20.20 8.79 -5.14
C ASN A 190 -19.29 8.55 -6.37
N ASP A 191 -19.84 7.90 -7.41
CA ASP A 191 -19.07 7.53 -8.60
C ASP A 191 -18.51 8.75 -9.36
N ARG A 192 -19.27 9.85 -9.42
CA ARG A 192 -18.81 11.09 -10.08
C ARG A 192 -17.62 11.71 -9.32
N GLU A 193 -17.67 11.70 -8.00
CA GLU A 193 -16.61 12.22 -7.14
C GLU A 193 -15.36 11.35 -7.21
N ILE A 194 -15.54 10.03 -7.16
CA ILE A 194 -14.43 9.07 -7.30
C ILE A 194 -13.76 9.26 -8.66
N LYS A 195 -14.54 9.31 -9.74
CA LYS A 195 -14.00 9.52 -11.10
C LYS A 195 -13.24 10.84 -11.23
N ALA A 196 -13.83 11.92 -10.71
CA ALA A 196 -13.24 13.26 -10.76
C ALA A 196 -11.90 13.34 -10.00
N VAL A 197 -11.85 12.85 -8.77
CA VAL A 197 -10.61 12.89 -7.98
C VAL A 197 -9.54 11.95 -8.53
N SER A 198 -9.93 10.82 -9.11
CA SER A 198 -9.00 9.89 -9.76
C SER A 198 -8.34 10.48 -11.00
N ASP A 199 -9.12 11.19 -11.82
CA ASP A 199 -8.58 11.90 -12.99
C ASP A 199 -7.67 13.06 -12.59
N TYR A 200 -8.05 13.83 -11.56
CA TYR A 200 -7.19 14.89 -11.03
C TYR A 200 -5.85 14.33 -10.50
N ILE A 201 -5.88 13.23 -9.75
CA ILE A 201 -4.68 12.55 -9.23
C ILE A 201 -3.75 12.11 -10.36
N ALA A 202 -4.29 11.67 -11.49
CA ALA A 202 -3.48 11.28 -12.65
C ALA A 202 -2.67 12.45 -13.25
N GLY A 203 -3.14 13.68 -13.11
CA GLY A 203 -2.43 14.90 -13.52
C GLY A 203 -1.64 15.61 -12.42
N LEU A 204 -1.74 15.13 -11.16
CA LEU A 204 -1.13 15.77 -10.00
C LEU A 204 0.40 15.64 -10.00
N ARG A 205 1.10 16.73 -9.69
CA ARG A 205 2.57 16.85 -9.67
C ARG A 205 3.03 18.03 -8.81
#